data_963769e59603b14b514ce4a173767312
#
_entry.id   963769e59603b14b514ce4a173767312
#
_cell.length_a   1.000
_cell.length_b   1.000
_cell.length_c   1.000
_cell.angle_alpha   90.00
_cell.angle_beta   90.00
_cell.angle_gamma   90.00
#
_symmetry.space_group_name_H-M   'P 1'
#
loop_
_entity.id
_entity.type
_entity.pdbx_description
1 polymer ?
#
loop_
_entity_poly.entity_id
_entity_poly.type
_entity_poly.pdbx_seq_one_letter_code
_entity_poly.pdbx_strand_id
1 'polypeptide(L)'
;MRNARSAGHTGGMSENGSGVVLAVSLDGSHRFSKVPVEEIRLREGWGVDGDAHAGVTVQHRSRVARDPTQPNLRQVHLVHAELFDEVDAAGYAVAPGELGENVTTRGIDLLGLPTGTVLHLGESAAVEVTGLRNPCAQINGFEQGLLGELVGRDADGDVVRKAGVMAVVLAGGAVRPGDGIRVELPSGERLPLRPV
;
A
#
# COMPACT_ATOMS: atom_id res chain seq x y z
N MET A 1 6.28 51.93 27.04
CA MET A 1 5.27 50.85 27.17
C MET A 1 4.70 50.56 25.78
N ARG A 2 5.16 49.55 25.11
CA ARG A 2 4.54 48.99 23.91
C ARG A 2 4.65 47.48 23.99
N ASN A 3 3.49 46.82 24.19
CA ASN A 3 3.33 45.37 24.22
C ASN A 3 3.49 44.81 22.82
N ALA A 4 4.51 43.99 22.59
CA ALA A 4 4.61 43.11 21.43
C ALA A 4 3.81 41.86 21.73
N ARG A 5 2.70 41.64 21.03
CA ARG A 5 1.95 40.37 21.01
C ARG A 5 2.69 39.39 20.12
N SER A 6 3.19 38.33 20.72
CA SER A 6 3.69 37.15 20.02
C SER A 6 2.52 36.46 19.31
N ALA A 7 2.52 36.44 17.99
CA ALA A 7 1.62 35.62 17.19
C ALA A 7 2.15 34.17 17.18
N GLY A 8 1.52 33.31 17.96
CA GLY A 8 1.75 31.87 17.89
C GLY A 8 1.27 31.35 16.56
N HIS A 9 2.19 30.88 15.74
CA HIS A 9 1.91 30.13 14.50
C HIS A 9 1.52 28.70 14.91
N THR A 10 0.24 28.46 15.12
CA THR A 10 -0.30 27.11 15.15
C THR A 10 -0.38 26.62 13.71
N GLY A 11 0.67 25.95 13.25
CA GLY A 11 0.63 25.20 12.02
C GLY A 11 -0.37 24.06 12.18
N GLY A 12 -1.61 24.25 11.74
CA GLY A 12 -2.59 23.19 11.59
C GLY A 12 -2.05 22.19 10.56
N MET A 13 -1.68 21.00 11.03
CA MET A 13 -1.45 19.86 10.14
C MET A 13 -2.79 19.58 9.46
N SER A 14 -2.81 19.71 8.15
CA SER A 14 -3.93 19.30 7.30
C SER A 14 -4.20 17.80 7.56
N GLU A 15 -5.34 17.46 8.16
CA GLU A 15 -5.72 16.08 8.49
C GLU A 15 -6.08 15.24 7.25
N ASN A 16 -6.01 15.81 6.04
CA ASN A 16 -6.30 15.13 4.79
C ASN A 16 -5.04 15.08 3.92
N GLY A 17 -4.25 14.03 4.08
CA GLY A 17 -3.20 13.70 3.12
C GLY A 17 -3.83 13.50 1.73
N SER A 18 -3.17 13.98 0.69
CA SER A 18 -3.55 13.73 -0.70
C SER A 18 -2.34 13.22 -1.46
N GLY A 19 -2.58 12.31 -2.39
CA GLY A 19 -1.55 11.76 -3.26
C GLY A 19 -2.12 11.44 -4.62
N VAL A 20 -1.34 10.73 -5.41
CA VAL A 20 -1.72 10.33 -6.77
C VAL A 20 -1.40 8.85 -7.00
N VAL A 21 -2.21 8.19 -7.81
CA VAL A 21 -1.90 6.88 -8.38
C VAL A 21 -0.85 7.08 -9.47
N LEU A 22 0.35 6.55 -9.27
CA LEU A 22 1.43 6.64 -10.26
C LEU A 22 1.29 5.57 -11.33
N ALA A 23 0.96 4.34 -10.92
CA ALA A 23 0.75 3.21 -11.81
C ALA A 23 -0.24 2.22 -11.21
N VAL A 24 -0.84 1.41 -12.07
CA VAL A 24 -1.67 0.27 -11.69
C VAL A 24 -1.20 -0.99 -12.41
N SER A 25 -1.23 -2.14 -11.72
CA SER A 25 -0.69 -3.40 -12.24
C SER A 25 -1.56 -4.57 -11.83
N LEU A 26 -1.63 -5.59 -12.67
CA LEU A 26 -2.31 -6.85 -12.36
C LEU A 26 -1.60 -8.04 -13.02
N ASP A 27 -1.85 -9.23 -12.49
CA ASP A 27 -1.45 -10.49 -13.10
C ASP A 27 -2.48 -11.57 -12.76
N GLY A 28 -3.02 -12.22 -13.78
CA GLY A 28 -3.97 -13.33 -13.63
C GLY A 28 -3.33 -14.64 -13.18
N SER A 29 -2.00 -14.67 -13.01
CA SER A 29 -1.24 -15.82 -12.54
C SER A 29 -0.56 -15.50 -11.21
N HIS A 30 -0.25 -16.52 -10.39
CA HIS A 30 0.45 -16.34 -9.12
C HIS A 30 1.96 -16.11 -9.33
N ARG A 31 2.33 -15.14 -10.18
CA ARG A 31 3.72 -14.68 -10.34
C ARG A 31 4.07 -13.68 -9.24
N PHE A 32 5.37 -13.47 -9.01
CA PHE A 32 5.83 -12.50 -8.03
C PHE A 32 5.53 -11.05 -8.48
N SER A 33 5.93 -10.71 -9.71
CA SER A 33 5.72 -9.38 -10.30
C SER A 33 4.41 -9.34 -11.09
N LYS A 34 3.83 -8.15 -11.20
CA LYS A 34 2.63 -7.85 -11.98
C LYS A 34 2.98 -6.95 -13.16
N VAL A 35 2.12 -6.93 -14.16
CA VAL A 35 2.31 -6.13 -15.37
C VAL A 35 1.55 -4.81 -15.23
N PRO A 36 2.20 -3.66 -15.46
CA PRO A 36 1.51 -2.37 -15.53
C PRO A 36 0.46 -2.37 -16.64
N VAL A 37 -0.70 -1.75 -16.34
CA VAL A 37 -1.83 -1.61 -17.26
C VAL A 37 -2.39 -0.18 -17.21
N GLU A 38 -3.24 0.18 -18.18
CA GLU A 38 -3.84 1.52 -18.23
C GLU A 38 -4.94 1.71 -17.17
N GLU A 39 -5.59 0.63 -16.76
CA GLU A 39 -6.70 0.64 -15.79
C GLU A 39 -6.75 -0.69 -15.06
N ILE A 40 -7.05 -0.65 -13.76
CA ILE A 40 -7.57 -1.80 -13.01
C ILE A 40 -9.00 -1.49 -12.57
N ARG A 41 -9.81 -2.54 -12.40
CA ARG A 41 -11.15 -2.43 -11.85
C ARG A 41 -11.22 -3.10 -10.49
N LEU A 42 -11.56 -2.32 -9.47
CA LEU A 42 -11.80 -2.83 -8.13
C LEU A 42 -13.24 -3.30 -8.00
N ARG A 43 -13.44 -4.43 -7.29
CA ARG A 43 -14.75 -4.97 -6.95
C ARG A 43 -14.86 -5.14 -5.44
N GLU A 44 -15.94 -4.58 -4.87
CA GLU A 44 -16.22 -4.60 -3.44
C GLU A 44 -16.14 -6.01 -2.84
N GLY A 45 -15.41 -6.15 -1.73
CA GLY A 45 -15.21 -7.41 -1.00
C GLY A 45 -14.45 -8.50 -1.77
N TRP A 46 -13.98 -8.19 -3.00
CA TRP A 46 -13.34 -9.16 -3.88
C TRP A 46 -11.87 -8.84 -4.19
N GLY A 47 -11.57 -7.61 -4.60
CA GLY A 47 -10.23 -7.18 -5.00
C GLY A 47 -10.18 -6.64 -6.42
N VAL A 48 -9.04 -6.88 -7.11
CA VAL A 48 -8.81 -6.42 -8.49
C VAL A 48 -9.33 -7.47 -9.47
N ASP A 49 -10.28 -7.09 -10.34
CA ASP A 49 -10.79 -8.00 -11.36
C ASP A 49 -9.66 -8.49 -12.29
N GLY A 50 -9.59 -9.81 -12.46
CA GLY A 50 -8.55 -10.45 -13.27
C GLY A 50 -7.21 -10.70 -12.55
N ASP A 51 -7.04 -10.25 -11.31
CA ASP A 51 -5.84 -10.55 -10.52
C ASP A 51 -5.93 -11.90 -9.82
N ALA A 52 -4.81 -12.63 -9.76
CA ALA A 52 -4.74 -13.95 -9.13
C ALA A 52 -5.01 -13.94 -7.60
N HIS A 53 -4.92 -12.75 -6.95
CA HIS A 53 -5.17 -12.58 -5.52
C HIS A 53 -6.59 -12.11 -5.21
N ALA A 54 -7.44 -11.91 -6.22
CA ALA A 54 -8.84 -11.53 -6.03
C ALA A 54 -9.66 -12.68 -5.45
N GLY A 55 -10.51 -12.37 -4.46
CA GLY A 55 -11.38 -13.35 -3.81
C GLY A 55 -11.78 -12.94 -2.40
N VAL A 56 -12.91 -13.46 -1.92
CA VAL A 56 -13.40 -13.23 -0.53
C VAL A 56 -12.57 -13.94 0.53
N THR A 57 -11.95 -15.06 0.18
CA THR A 57 -11.04 -15.82 1.05
C THR A 57 -9.61 -15.72 0.54
N VAL A 58 -8.65 -16.10 1.37
CA VAL A 58 -7.21 -16.03 1.05
C VAL A 58 -6.87 -16.73 -0.26
N GLN A 59 -6.08 -16.07 -1.11
CA GLN A 59 -5.62 -16.60 -2.41
C GLN A 59 -4.12 -16.93 -2.40
N HIS A 60 -3.35 -16.40 -1.45
CA HIS A 60 -1.93 -16.67 -1.36
C HIS A 60 -1.67 -18.14 -1.01
N ARG A 61 -0.90 -18.85 -1.85
CA ARG A 61 -0.70 -20.32 -1.79
C ARG A 61 -0.37 -20.87 -0.40
N SER A 62 0.52 -20.22 0.35
CA SER A 62 0.91 -20.68 1.70
C SER A 62 -0.21 -20.50 2.72
N ARG A 63 -1.11 -19.52 2.53
CA ARG A 63 -2.26 -19.30 3.41
C ARG A 63 -3.40 -20.27 3.07
N VAL A 64 -3.68 -20.47 1.79
CA VAL A 64 -4.65 -21.46 1.32
C VAL A 64 -4.27 -22.86 1.82
N ALA A 65 -2.97 -23.22 1.79
CA ALA A 65 -2.48 -24.50 2.31
C ALA A 65 -2.66 -24.65 3.83
N ARG A 66 -2.70 -23.53 4.57
CA ARG A 66 -2.88 -23.53 6.02
C ARG A 66 -4.35 -23.53 6.42
N ASP A 67 -5.14 -22.64 5.83
CA ASP A 67 -6.57 -22.50 6.07
C ASP A 67 -7.21 -21.70 4.92
N PRO A 68 -7.90 -22.36 3.97
CA PRO A 68 -8.50 -21.72 2.80
C PRO A 68 -9.75 -20.89 3.14
N THR A 69 -10.29 -20.99 4.36
CA THR A 69 -11.53 -20.31 4.77
C THR A 69 -11.29 -18.92 5.36
N GLN A 70 -10.03 -18.55 5.61
CA GLN A 70 -9.69 -17.23 6.17
C GLN A 70 -10.16 -16.10 5.25
N PRO A 71 -10.71 -14.98 5.79
CA PRO A 71 -11.00 -13.80 5.00
C PRO A 71 -9.77 -13.27 4.28
N ASN A 72 -9.95 -12.79 3.05
CA ASN A 72 -8.89 -12.17 2.28
C ASN A 72 -8.67 -10.72 2.71
N LEU A 73 -7.79 -10.47 3.64
CA LEU A 73 -7.36 -9.12 4.06
C LEU A 73 -6.32 -8.50 3.12
N ARG A 74 -6.03 -9.15 1.98
CA ARG A 74 -4.95 -8.82 1.05
C ARG A 74 -5.46 -8.73 -0.38
N GLN A 75 -6.64 -8.12 -0.56
CA GLN A 75 -7.31 -8.01 -1.86
C GLN A 75 -6.59 -7.05 -2.80
N VAL A 76 -5.95 -5.99 -2.25
CA VAL A 76 -5.18 -5.00 -3.00
C VAL A 76 -3.86 -4.76 -2.27
N HIS A 77 -2.76 -4.77 -3.02
CA HIS A 77 -1.44 -4.41 -2.53
C HIS A 77 -1.06 -3.02 -3.06
N LEU A 78 -0.68 -2.10 -2.17
CA LEU A 78 -0.25 -0.75 -2.50
C LEU A 78 1.20 -0.54 -2.06
N VAL A 79 2.00 0.12 -2.92
CA VAL A 79 3.40 0.53 -2.63
C VAL A 79 3.55 2.01 -2.96
N HIS A 80 4.26 2.76 -2.11
CA HIS A 80 4.61 4.15 -2.38
C HIS A 80 5.87 4.22 -3.26
N ALA A 81 5.85 5.06 -4.28
CA ALA A 81 6.92 5.17 -5.27
C ALA A 81 8.21 5.76 -4.68
N GLU A 82 8.13 6.44 -3.55
CA GLU A 82 9.28 6.94 -2.79
C GLU A 82 10.21 5.80 -2.34
N LEU A 83 9.66 4.60 -2.13
CA LEU A 83 10.46 3.39 -1.89
C LEU A 83 11.36 3.07 -3.09
N PHE A 84 10.87 3.27 -4.32
CA PHE A 84 11.68 3.01 -5.51
C PHE A 84 12.86 3.98 -5.60
N ASP A 85 12.63 5.26 -5.25
CA ASP A 85 13.68 6.27 -5.17
C ASP A 85 14.73 5.89 -4.09
N GLU A 86 14.29 5.33 -2.95
CA GLU A 86 15.15 4.86 -1.86
C GLU A 86 16.03 3.66 -2.29
N VAL A 87 15.44 2.64 -2.91
CA VAL A 87 16.19 1.44 -3.32
C VAL A 87 17.09 1.71 -4.52
N ASP A 88 16.72 2.65 -5.42
CA ASP A 88 17.58 3.11 -6.51
C ASP A 88 18.87 3.75 -5.98
N ALA A 89 18.76 4.57 -4.92
CA ALA A 89 19.91 5.14 -4.24
C ALA A 89 20.84 4.08 -3.60
N ALA A 90 20.30 2.89 -3.29
CA ALA A 90 21.05 1.72 -2.83
C ALA A 90 21.56 0.82 -3.97
N GLY A 91 21.27 1.19 -5.23
CA GLY A 91 21.74 0.49 -6.43
C GLY A 91 20.79 -0.56 -6.99
N TYR A 92 19.51 -0.56 -6.57
CA TYR A 92 18.50 -1.49 -7.05
C TYR A 92 17.47 -0.78 -7.93
N ALA A 93 17.36 -1.15 -9.18
CA ALA A 93 16.32 -0.63 -10.09
C ALA A 93 15.02 -1.42 -9.93
N VAL A 94 13.98 -0.77 -9.43
CA VAL A 94 12.64 -1.35 -9.26
C VAL A 94 11.61 -0.46 -9.93
N ALA A 95 10.75 -1.05 -10.75
CA ALA A 95 9.68 -0.37 -11.45
C ALA A 95 8.29 -0.77 -10.90
N PRO A 96 7.24 0.03 -11.19
CA PRO A 96 5.87 -0.30 -10.80
C PRO A 96 5.43 -1.70 -11.22
N GLY A 97 4.81 -2.45 -10.31
CA GLY A 97 4.37 -3.83 -10.48
C GLY A 97 5.41 -4.88 -10.12
N GLU A 98 6.69 -4.55 -10.10
CA GLU A 98 7.77 -5.53 -9.90
C GLU A 98 7.83 -6.09 -8.47
N LEU A 99 7.35 -5.36 -7.46
CA LEU A 99 7.18 -5.89 -6.10
C LEU A 99 5.84 -6.62 -5.92
N GLY A 100 5.06 -6.78 -6.99
CA GLY A 100 3.78 -7.49 -6.99
C GLY A 100 2.60 -6.64 -6.51
N GLU A 101 2.75 -5.33 -6.47
CA GLU A 101 1.68 -4.40 -6.09
C GLU A 101 0.68 -4.19 -7.23
N ASN A 102 -0.57 -3.86 -6.83
CA ASN A 102 -1.64 -3.48 -7.75
C ASN A 102 -1.70 -1.97 -7.98
N VAL A 103 -1.31 -1.19 -6.98
CA VAL A 103 -1.35 0.27 -7.04
C VAL A 103 -0.03 0.82 -6.53
N THR A 104 0.67 1.56 -7.39
CA THR A 104 1.82 2.37 -6.99
C THR A 104 1.32 3.78 -6.73
N THR A 105 1.57 4.31 -5.53
CA THR A 105 1.14 5.66 -5.11
C THR A 105 2.34 6.60 -5.04
N ARG A 106 2.08 7.91 -5.03
CA ARG A 106 3.09 8.93 -4.70
C ARG A 106 2.47 10.04 -3.85
N GLY A 107 3.25 10.59 -2.92
CA GLY A 107 2.86 11.71 -2.06
C GLY A 107 2.07 11.30 -0.82
N ILE A 108 2.00 9.99 -0.49
CA ILE A 108 1.35 9.48 0.72
C ILE A 108 2.34 8.61 1.49
N ASP A 109 2.53 8.90 2.76
CA ASP A 109 3.22 7.99 3.68
C ASP A 109 2.30 6.80 4.03
N LEU A 110 2.28 5.79 3.14
CA LEU A 110 1.45 4.59 3.33
C LEU A 110 1.80 3.83 4.62
N LEU A 111 3.07 3.82 5.01
CA LEU A 111 3.55 3.04 6.15
C LEU A 111 3.21 3.68 7.48
N GLY A 112 3.06 5.02 7.51
CA GLY A 112 2.65 5.78 8.68
C GLY A 112 1.13 5.83 8.90
N LEU A 113 0.33 5.30 7.98
CA LEU A 113 -1.13 5.27 8.13
C LEU A 113 -1.55 4.31 9.26
N PRO A 114 -2.59 4.63 10.04
CA PRO A 114 -3.17 3.66 10.97
C PRO A 114 -3.99 2.59 10.24
N THR A 115 -4.11 1.41 10.85
CA THR A 115 -5.04 0.37 10.39
C THR A 115 -6.47 0.91 10.33
N GLY A 116 -7.24 0.53 9.29
CA GLY A 116 -8.61 1.03 9.08
C GLY A 116 -8.68 2.38 8.36
N THR A 117 -7.53 2.93 7.90
CA THR A 117 -7.54 4.11 7.02
C THR A 117 -8.19 3.78 5.70
N VAL A 118 -9.11 4.63 5.24
CA VAL A 118 -9.74 4.49 3.92
C VAL A 118 -9.02 5.38 2.91
N LEU A 119 -8.63 4.78 1.80
CA LEU A 119 -8.07 5.48 0.63
C LEU A 119 -9.13 5.50 -0.46
N HIS A 120 -9.60 6.70 -0.82
CA HIS A 120 -10.48 6.92 -1.96
C HIS A 120 -9.61 7.12 -3.19
N LEU A 121 -9.77 6.26 -4.20
CA LEU A 121 -8.95 6.21 -5.42
C LEU A 121 -9.80 6.66 -6.62
N GLY A 122 -9.43 7.77 -7.25
CA GLY A 122 -10.18 8.34 -8.37
C GLY A 122 -11.60 8.73 -7.97
N GLU A 123 -12.57 8.44 -8.86
CA GLU A 123 -13.94 8.94 -8.71
C GLU A 123 -14.80 8.12 -7.72
N SER A 124 -14.64 6.79 -7.67
CA SER A 124 -15.60 5.92 -6.98
C SER A 124 -14.98 4.77 -6.17
N ALA A 125 -13.75 4.40 -6.45
CA ALA A 125 -13.12 3.30 -5.75
C ALA A 125 -12.67 3.69 -4.35
N ALA A 126 -12.82 2.77 -3.38
CA ALA A 126 -12.33 2.96 -2.02
C ALA A 126 -11.79 1.64 -1.46
N VAL A 127 -10.65 1.73 -0.77
CA VAL A 127 -10.02 0.59 -0.11
C VAL A 127 -9.70 0.92 1.35
N GLU A 128 -9.85 -0.05 2.24
CA GLU A 128 -9.47 0.07 3.65
C GLU A 128 -8.13 -0.63 3.88
N VAL A 129 -7.17 0.08 4.44
CA VAL A 129 -5.85 -0.45 4.78
C VAL A 129 -5.96 -1.42 5.95
N THR A 130 -5.58 -2.67 5.72
CA THR A 130 -5.68 -3.76 6.68
C THR A 130 -4.38 -4.03 7.44
N GLY A 131 -3.23 -3.72 6.83
CA GLY A 131 -1.94 -3.91 7.48
C GLY A 131 -0.75 -3.86 6.52
N LEU A 132 0.44 -4.17 7.05
CA LEU A 132 1.68 -4.21 6.26
C LEU A 132 1.76 -5.48 5.41
N ARG A 133 2.28 -5.35 4.19
CA ARG A 133 2.77 -6.50 3.46
C ARG A 133 4.02 -7.04 4.15
N ASN A 134 4.01 -8.33 4.49
CA ASN A 134 5.21 -8.99 5.01
C ASN A 134 6.15 -9.33 3.84
N PRO A 135 7.35 -8.72 3.74
CA PRO A 135 8.33 -9.07 2.71
C PRO A 135 8.73 -10.54 2.81
N CYS A 136 8.97 -11.19 1.69
CA CYS A 136 9.33 -12.61 1.64
C CYS A 136 10.54 -12.88 0.76
N ALA A 137 11.08 -14.09 0.82
CA ALA A 137 12.27 -14.49 0.08
C ALA A 137 12.15 -14.36 -1.46
N GLN A 138 10.92 -14.28 -2.00
CA GLN A 138 10.71 -14.06 -3.43
C GLN A 138 11.30 -12.72 -3.91
N ILE A 139 11.43 -11.72 -3.02
CA ILE A 139 12.07 -10.44 -3.32
C ILE A 139 13.55 -10.65 -3.70
N ASN A 140 14.28 -11.49 -2.96
CA ASN A 140 15.65 -11.87 -3.33
C ASN A 140 15.72 -12.77 -4.56
N GLY A 141 14.63 -13.44 -4.93
CA GLY A 141 14.52 -14.17 -6.18
C GLY A 141 14.33 -13.24 -7.39
N PHE A 142 13.73 -12.06 -7.16
CA PHE A 142 13.62 -11.00 -8.16
C PHE A 142 14.96 -10.27 -8.31
N GLU A 143 15.52 -9.75 -7.20
CA GLU A 143 16.82 -9.06 -7.20
C GLU A 143 17.57 -9.39 -5.90
N GLN A 144 18.77 -9.95 -6.03
CA GLN A 144 19.57 -10.42 -4.89
C GLN A 144 19.99 -9.26 -4.00
N GLY A 145 19.67 -9.34 -2.70
CA GLY A 145 19.99 -8.31 -1.70
C GLY A 145 18.84 -7.33 -1.44
N LEU A 146 17.93 -7.13 -2.40
CA LEU A 146 16.80 -6.18 -2.28
C LEU A 146 15.94 -6.40 -1.04
N LEU A 147 15.76 -7.65 -0.59
CA LEU A 147 15.01 -7.94 0.64
C LEU A 147 15.58 -7.21 1.86
N GLY A 148 16.90 -7.03 1.91
CA GLY A 148 17.60 -6.32 2.99
C GLY A 148 17.20 -4.83 3.06
N GLU A 149 16.93 -4.20 1.92
CA GLU A 149 16.49 -2.81 1.85
C GLU A 149 15.01 -2.64 2.28
N LEU A 150 14.20 -3.70 2.09
CA LEU A 150 12.77 -3.69 2.40
C LEU A 150 12.44 -4.17 3.83
N VAL A 151 13.43 -4.71 4.54
CA VAL A 151 13.31 -5.13 5.95
C VAL A 151 14.50 -4.59 6.71
N GLY A 152 14.27 -3.64 7.59
CA GLY A 152 15.29 -3.02 8.43
C GLY A 152 14.92 -3.04 9.91
N ARG A 153 15.66 -2.24 10.66
CA ARG A 153 15.32 -1.90 12.05
C ARG A 153 15.40 -0.39 12.20
N ASP A 154 14.48 0.17 12.97
CA ASP A 154 14.53 1.57 13.35
C ASP A 154 15.53 1.83 14.48
N ALA A 155 15.56 3.08 14.98
CA ALA A 155 16.46 3.50 16.04
C ALA A 155 16.18 2.78 17.39
N ASP A 156 14.97 2.31 17.60
CA ASP A 156 14.53 1.59 18.80
C ASP A 156 14.78 0.08 18.67
N GLY A 157 15.21 -0.39 17.48
CA GLY A 157 15.50 -1.80 17.17
C GLY A 157 14.29 -2.58 16.67
N ASP A 158 13.15 -1.93 16.48
CA ASP A 158 11.94 -2.55 15.97
C ASP A 158 12.03 -2.85 14.47
N VAL A 159 11.41 -3.96 14.05
CA VAL A 159 11.45 -4.39 12.65
C VAL A 159 10.57 -3.51 11.77
N VAL A 160 11.21 -2.76 10.88
CA VAL A 160 10.53 -1.95 9.83
C VAL A 160 10.34 -2.79 8.59
N ARG A 161 9.14 -2.73 7.99
CA ARG A 161 8.77 -3.41 6.74
C ARG A 161 8.28 -2.39 5.73
N LYS A 162 9.03 -2.23 4.63
CA LYS A 162 8.81 -1.18 3.64
C LYS A 162 8.08 -1.66 2.37
N ALA A 163 7.73 -2.94 2.27
CA ALA A 163 7.14 -3.50 1.04
C ALA A 163 5.67 -3.12 0.80
N GLY A 164 5.22 -2.02 1.40
CA GLY A 164 3.88 -1.47 1.20
C GLY A 164 2.83 -2.04 2.14
N VAL A 165 1.58 -1.75 1.82
CA VAL A 165 0.39 -2.08 2.63
C VAL A 165 -0.60 -2.96 1.87
N MET A 166 -1.37 -3.71 2.62
CA MET A 166 -2.50 -4.49 2.13
C MET A 166 -3.82 -3.80 2.43
N ALA A 167 -4.80 -4.00 1.58
CA ALA A 167 -6.12 -3.41 1.73
C ALA A 167 -7.23 -4.36 1.26
N VAL A 168 -8.46 -4.09 1.71
CA VAL A 168 -9.69 -4.67 1.21
C VAL A 168 -10.50 -3.61 0.46
N VAL A 169 -11.28 -4.01 -0.53
CA VAL A 169 -12.10 -3.09 -1.33
C VAL A 169 -13.42 -2.84 -0.62
N LEU A 170 -13.69 -1.58 -0.28
CA LEU A 170 -14.96 -1.11 0.32
C LEU A 170 -15.95 -0.66 -0.75
N ALA A 171 -15.47 -0.03 -1.82
CA ALA A 171 -16.28 0.39 -2.95
C ALA A 171 -15.57 0.12 -4.27
N GLY A 172 -16.29 -0.44 -5.22
CA GLY A 172 -15.78 -0.75 -6.55
C GLY A 172 -15.62 0.48 -7.43
N GLY A 173 -14.76 0.35 -8.43
CA GLY A 173 -14.52 1.41 -9.42
C GLY A 173 -13.29 1.15 -10.28
N ALA A 174 -13.16 1.96 -11.33
CA ALA A 174 -11.94 2.00 -12.13
C ALA A 174 -10.88 2.84 -11.43
N VAL A 175 -9.61 2.41 -11.51
CA VAL A 175 -8.45 3.15 -11.01
C VAL A 175 -7.40 3.21 -12.11
N ARG A 176 -6.87 4.40 -12.36
CA ARG A 176 -5.93 4.69 -13.45
C ARG A 176 -4.72 5.48 -12.95
N PRO A 177 -3.59 5.43 -13.63
CA PRO A 177 -2.50 6.38 -13.43
C PRO A 177 -3.02 7.82 -13.58
N GLY A 178 -2.63 8.69 -12.64
CA GLY A 178 -3.09 10.08 -12.56
C GLY A 178 -4.31 10.32 -11.66
N ASP A 179 -5.01 9.27 -11.24
CA ASP A 179 -6.13 9.42 -10.30
C ASP A 179 -5.65 9.97 -8.96
N GLY A 180 -6.39 10.96 -8.44
CA GLY A 180 -6.14 11.50 -7.10
C GLY A 180 -6.47 10.49 -6.00
N ILE A 181 -5.72 10.55 -4.90
CA ILE A 181 -5.96 9.75 -3.70
C ILE A 181 -6.32 10.68 -2.55
N ARG A 182 -7.47 10.46 -1.92
CA ARG A 182 -7.87 11.14 -0.69
C ARG A 182 -7.79 10.16 0.48
N VAL A 183 -7.11 10.58 1.55
CA VAL A 183 -6.96 9.80 2.77
C VAL A 183 -8.05 10.16 3.76
N GLU A 184 -8.72 9.16 4.32
CA GLU A 184 -9.70 9.28 5.40
C GLU A 184 -9.26 8.42 6.57
N LEU A 185 -8.85 9.07 7.65
CA LEU A 185 -8.37 8.37 8.85
C LEU A 185 -9.54 7.75 9.63
N PRO A 186 -9.30 6.63 10.34
CA PRO A 186 -10.34 6.01 11.16
C PRO A 186 -10.79 6.97 12.28
N SER A 187 -12.08 6.96 12.58
CA SER A 187 -12.69 7.83 13.61
C SER A 187 -12.36 7.43 15.05
N GLY A 188 -11.80 6.22 15.24
CA GLY A 188 -11.44 5.66 16.55
C GLY A 188 -9.95 5.77 16.89
N GLU A 189 -9.48 4.83 17.71
CA GLU A 189 -8.07 4.71 18.06
C GLU A 189 -7.22 4.45 16.82
N ARG A 190 -6.12 5.19 16.68
CA ARG A 190 -5.19 5.06 15.55
C ARG A 190 -4.15 3.98 15.86
N LEU A 191 -4.48 2.73 15.56
CA LEU A 191 -3.58 1.59 15.75
C LEU A 191 -2.54 1.52 14.63
N PRO A 192 -1.25 1.31 14.95
CA PRO A 192 -0.21 1.18 13.94
C PRO A 192 -0.42 -0.08 13.09
N LEU A 193 0.04 -0.02 11.85
CA LEU A 193 -0.02 -1.15 10.94
C LEU A 193 0.82 -2.33 11.45
N ARG A 194 0.24 -3.53 11.35
CA ARG A 194 0.92 -4.81 11.61
C ARG A 194 0.88 -5.69 10.37
N PRO A 195 1.80 -6.65 10.22
CA PRO A 195 1.75 -7.60 9.11
C PRO A 195 0.46 -8.43 9.09
N VAL A 196 -0.20 -8.53 7.92
CA VAL A 196 -1.41 -9.30 7.67
C VAL A 196 -1.18 -10.44 6.69
#